data_08341e517baccbccff958e8ba8986214
#
_entry.id   08341e517baccbccff958e8ba8986214
#
_cell.length_a   1.000
_cell.length_b   1.000
_cell.length_c   1.000
_cell.angle_alpha   90.00
_cell.angle_beta   90.00
_cell.angle_gamma   90.00
#
_symmetry.space_group_name_H-M   'P 1'
#
loop_
_entity.id
_entity.type
_entity.pdbx_description
1 polymer ?
#
loop_
_entity_poly.entity_id
_entity_poly.type
_entity_poly.pdbx_seq_one_letter_code
_entity_poly.pdbx_strand_id
1 'polypeptide(L)'
;LINLDDIKGYSALGLLKNYSGINPYIRKLRNEYLKNKKIKLTETQAKYVIENHQREPQLINRVIGISRFLGEELQRKEGTTFVPEKILIEYVLAENEKSYHVYGKLKRNQVDSKMYWLPKTQVLEDPYFEAINIEVDFDKYNKVLAKDDKTLYAHQKEGIKFLLSRNSSILADDMGLGKSIQSIIAALESGAERILIVCPSSVKINWKREINTFCDDVTIVSGRVWPKKIGRFTIINYDILKNFHTLGDGKKKNLEDPVLELNRQLVNSRFNLVIIDEAHALKNNKSIRGEIMTDLIVKYNIERAWLLTGTPIANRPMDFFNLLKIIRAPIAENWHYFAQRYCDGRKMFRTLKNGQKKQIWLTDGASNLDELAAKTKNLILRRLKEEVLDMPDKVITPVYHELTDKQRGEYEKLWDDYLEKRRAEKKRGSIQRDLVELILLRKFIAMEAIPETIEMAENALEMGKKVIIFTNFTDELLELAEHFGKKCVIHHGPMSEKEKQRSVDNFQNNPAIRVFIGNIKSAGVGITLTQSDVVIFNSFDWVPGSNEQAEDRAYRIGQKNNVSVYYQLFEDTISTRMWSVLRTKKDVISTIIGDKKLTEEEIIEIMTEKLIEENDG
;
A
#
# COMPACT_ATOMS: atom_id res chain seq x y z
N LEU A 1 40.30 -23.06 11.69
CA LEU A 1 40.05 -21.84 12.48
C LEU A 1 40.29 -20.65 11.56
N ILE A 2 39.20 -20.00 11.16
CA ILE A 2 39.27 -18.73 10.45
C ILE A 2 39.82 -17.72 11.48
N ASN A 3 40.86 -17.01 11.16
CA ASN A 3 41.45 -16.06 12.10
C ASN A 3 40.45 -14.92 12.33
N LEU A 4 39.97 -14.75 13.56
CA LEU A 4 38.96 -13.77 13.93
C LEU A 4 39.37 -12.34 13.52
N ASP A 5 40.66 -12.06 13.43
CA ASP A 5 41.17 -10.75 13.06
C ASP A 5 41.00 -10.46 11.56
N ASP A 6 41.12 -11.48 10.70
CA ASP A 6 40.88 -11.33 9.26
C ASP A 6 39.38 -11.11 8.98
N ILE A 7 38.48 -11.73 9.75
CA ILE A 7 37.04 -11.55 9.66
C ILE A 7 36.64 -10.16 10.13
N LYS A 8 37.15 -9.71 11.29
CA LYS A 8 36.90 -8.37 11.82
C LYS A 8 37.30 -7.26 10.86
N GLY A 9 38.50 -7.38 10.26
CA GLY A 9 39.00 -6.40 9.30
C GLY A 9 38.17 -6.30 8.04
N TYR A 10 37.76 -7.44 7.48
CA TYR A 10 36.95 -7.48 6.25
C TYR A 10 35.55 -6.95 6.46
N SER A 11 34.92 -7.24 7.59
CA SER A 11 33.56 -6.80 7.89
C SER A 11 33.48 -5.30 8.15
N ALA A 12 34.40 -4.75 8.90
CA ALA A 12 34.49 -3.32 9.10
C ALA A 12 34.77 -2.58 7.78
N LEU A 13 35.59 -3.17 6.89
CA LEU A 13 35.82 -2.64 5.54
C LEU A 13 34.57 -2.74 4.66
N GLY A 14 33.77 -3.79 4.79
CA GLY A 14 32.49 -3.94 4.11
C GLY A 14 31.48 -2.87 4.54
N LEU A 15 31.32 -2.66 5.85
CA LEU A 15 30.50 -1.59 6.42
C LEU A 15 31.02 -0.21 6.01
N LEU A 16 32.32 0.01 6.05
CA LEU A 16 32.94 1.27 5.67
C LEU A 16 32.71 1.61 4.19
N LYS A 17 32.83 0.62 3.30
CA LYS A 17 32.61 0.80 1.86
C LYS A 17 31.18 1.30 1.56
N ASN A 18 30.21 0.78 2.28
CA ASN A 18 28.79 1.08 2.09
C ASN A 18 28.27 2.18 3.03
N TYR A 19 29.12 2.76 3.86
CA TYR A 19 28.71 3.76 4.85
C TYR A 19 28.20 5.04 4.18
N SER A 20 26.93 5.37 4.42
CA SER A 20 26.26 6.59 3.95
C SER A 20 25.97 7.60 5.07
N GLY A 21 26.29 7.24 6.32
CA GLY A 21 25.99 8.04 7.50
C GLY A 21 26.75 9.36 7.64
N ILE A 22 26.41 10.12 8.68
CA ILE A 22 26.88 11.50 8.90
C ILE A 22 28.19 11.59 9.70
N ASN A 23 28.64 10.50 10.34
CA ASN A 23 29.84 10.52 11.18
C ASN A 23 31.10 10.93 10.40
N PRO A 24 31.74 12.07 10.73
CA PRO A 24 32.87 12.60 9.94
C PRO A 24 34.10 11.69 9.95
N TYR A 25 34.33 11.00 11.07
CA TYR A 25 35.49 10.10 11.20
C TYR A 25 35.34 8.87 10.31
N ILE A 26 34.17 8.24 10.30
CA ILE A 26 33.88 7.10 9.44
C ILE A 26 33.89 7.50 7.96
N ARG A 27 33.38 8.70 7.62
CA ARG A 27 33.50 9.25 6.25
C ARG A 27 34.94 9.45 5.82
N LYS A 28 35.81 9.91 6.72
CA LYS A 28 37.25 10.05 6.44
C LYS A 28 37.89 8.70 6.16
N LEU A 29 37.67 7.71 7.00
CA LEU A 29 38.18 6.33 6.80
C LEU A 29 37.66 5.73 5.48
N ARG A 30 36.38 5.95 5.15
CA ARG A 30 35.78 5.52 3.88
C ARG A 30 36.43 6.16 2.67
N ASN A 31 36.69 7.46 2.72
CA ASN A 31 37.34 8.17 1.62
C ASN A 31 38.77 7.73 1.42
N GLU A 32 39.51 7.44 2.49
CA GLU A 32 40.85 6.86 2.44
C GLU A 32 40.84 5.44 1.83
N TYR A 33 39.85 4.62 2.24
CA TYR A 33 39.65 3.29 1.66
C TYR A 33 39.32 3.35 0.16
N LEU A 34 38.43 4.23 -0.26
CA LEU A 34 38.03 4.38 -1.67
C LEU A 34 39.21 4.87 -2.55
N LYS A 35 40.11 5.71 -1.98
CA LYS A 35 41.32 6.17 -2.69
C LYS A 35 42.39 5.08 -2.85
N ASN A 36 42.64 4.32 -1.80
CA ASN A 36 43.85 3.48 -1.74
C ASN A 36 43.58 1.98 -1.91
N LYS A 37 42.29 1.51 -1.86
CA LYS A 37 41.85 0.11 -1.98
C LYS A 37 42.57 -0.94 -1.10
N LYS A 38 43.48 -0.54 -0.17
CA LYS A 38 44.38 -1.41 0.61
C LYS A 38 44.49 -1.03 2.09
N ILE A 39 43.51 -0.37 2.67
CA ILE A 39 43.57 -0.01 4.10
C ILE A 39 43.16 -1.23 4.94
N LYS A 40 44.03 -1.65 5.87
CA LYS A 40 43.66 -2.53 6.99
C LYS A 40 43.19 -1.63 8.14
N LEU A 41 41.94 -1.80 8.57
CA LEU A 41 41.47 -1.15 9.78
C LEU A 41 42.10 -1.82 11.01
N THR A 42 42.55 -1.01 11.97
CA THR A 42 42.94 -1.54 13.29
C THR A 42 41.67 -2.10 14.00
N GLU A 43 41.89 -2.97 14.99
CA GLU A 43 40.78 -3.55 15.77
C GLU A 43 39.91 -2.46 16.39
N THR A 44 40.52 -1.40 16.93
CA THR A 44 39.83 -0.25 17.50
C THR A 44 38.99 0.52 16.46
N GLN A 45 39.55 0.71 15.26
CA GLN A 45 38.84 1.35 14.16
C GLN A 45 37.67 0.49 13.64
N ALA A 46 37.90 -0.82 13.53
CA ALA A 46 36.86 -1.77 13.13
C ALA A 46 35.71 -1.78 14.15
N LYS A 47 36.03 -1.85 15.44
CA LYS A 47 35.06 -1.78 16.52
C LYS A 47 34.28 -0.45 16.51
N TYR A 48 34.96 0.66 16.31
CA TYR A 48 34.34 1.99 16.23
C TYR A 48 33.39 2.11 15.03
N VAL A 49 33.74 1.60 13.88
CA VAL A 49 32.88 1.57 12.68
C VAL A 49 31.63 0.73 12.95
N ILE A 50 31.78 -0.45 13.55
CA ILE A 50 30.66 -1.34 13.88
C ILE A 50 29.73 -0.69 14.92
N GLU A 51 30.28 -0.15 16.01
CA GLU A 51 29.49 0.47 17.08
C GLU A 51 28.73 1.72 16.62
N ASN A 52 29.31 2.54 15.76
CA ASN A 52 28.63 3.72 15.22
C ASN A 52 27.63 3.35 14.12
N HIS A 53 27.86 2.28 13.38
CA HIS A 53 26.87 1.72 12.46
C HIS A 53 25.65 1.19 13.21
N GLN A 54 25.84 0.65 14.42
CA GLN A 54 24.76 0.20 15.30
C GLN A 54 23.98 1.37 15.95
N ARG A 55 24.61 2.52 16.19
CA ARG A 55 23.98 3.71 16.78
C ARG A 55 23.20 4.54 15.77
N GLU A 56 23.50 4.44 14.49
CA GLU A 56 22.68 5.04 13.44
C GLU A 56 21.42 4.18 13.28
N PRO A 57 20.22 4.80 13.18
CA PRO A 57 18.96 4.05 13.05
C PRO A 57 18.89 3.35 11.71
N GLN A 58 19.60 2.24 11.58
CA GLN A 58 19.49 1.32 10.46
C GLN A 58 18.59 0.16 10.88
N LEU A 59 17.88 -0.38 9.91
CA LEU A 59 17.04 -1.55 10.08
C LEU A 59 17.84 -2.68 10.74
N ILE A 60 17.63 -2.84 12.02
CA ILE A 60 18.07 -4.03 12.74
C ILE A 60 17.06 -5.13 12.39
N ASN A 61 17.24 -5.77 11.27
CA ASN A 61 16.57 -7.03 10.99
C ASN A 61 17.21 -8.08 11.88
N ARG A 62 16.61 -8.36 13.02
CA ARG A 62 17.00 -9.50 13.83
C ARG A 62 16.55 -10.75 13.10
N VAL A 63 17.47 -11.44 12.49
CA VAL A 63 17.23 -12.69 11.80
C VAL A 63 17.80 -13.82 12.65
N ILE A 64 17.00 -14.84 12.94
CA ILE A 64 17.47 -16.05 13.62
C ILE A 64 17.81 -17.07 12.55
N GLY A 65 19.09 -17.37 12.39
CA GLY A 65 19.57 -18.45 11.54
C GLY A 65 20.01 -19.66 12.35
N ILE A 66 19.77 -20.86 11.82
CA ILE A 66 20.31 -22.10 12.37
C ILE A 66 21.50 -22.51 11.53
N SER A 67 22.69 -22.60 12.13
CA SER A 67 23.87 -23.09 11.45
C SER A 67 24.29 -24.46 11.98
N ARG A 68 24.22 -25.48 11.12
CA ARG A 68 24.82 -26.78 11.40
C ARG A 68 26.35 -26.72 11.51
N PHE A 69 26.97 -25.82 10.74
CA PHE A 69 28.42 -25.64 10.71
C PHE A 69 28.99 -25.24 12.06
N LEU A 70 28.39 -24.27 12.74
CA LEU A 70 28.87 -23.86 14.07
C LEU A 70 28.65 -24.96 15.11
N GLY A 71 27.56 -25.70 15.02
CA GLY A 71 27.30 -26.86 15.88
C GLY A 71 28.37 -27.96 15.68
N GLU A 72 28.71 -28.27 14.43
CA GLU A 72 29.75 -29.27 14.11
C GLU A 72 31.16 -28.83 14.55
N GLU A 73 31.50 -27.55 14.44
CA GLU A 73 32.77 -27.01 14.90
C GLU A 73 32.90 -26.99 16.42
N LEU A 74 31.84 -26.63 17.12
CA LEU A 74 31.75 -26.69 18.58
C LEU A 74 31.85 -28.14 19.08
N GLN A 75 31.17 -29.08 18.40
CA GLN A 75 31.22 -30.50 18.72
C GLN A 75 32.64 -31.08 18.58
N ARG A 76 33.39 -30.72 17.53
CA ARG A 76 34.78 -31.16 17.34
C ARG A 76 35.73 -30.65 18.43
N LYS A 77 35.43 -29.47 19.00
CA LYS A 77 36.27 -28.88 20.06
C LYS A 77 35.95 -29.39 21.46
N GLU A 78 34.68 -29.71 21.73
CA GLU A 78 34.20 -30.02 23.08
C GLU A 78 33.92 -31.52 23.31
N GLY A 79 33.95 -32.36 22.28
CA GLY A 79 33.69 -33.80 22.39
C GLY A 79 32.28 -34.21 22.82
N THR A 80 31.30 -33.29 22.69
CA THR A 80 29.92 -33.47 23.12
C THR A 80 28.96 -33.81 21.98
N THR A 81 27.78 -34.31 22.29
CA THR A 81 26.74 -34.66 21.31
C THR A 81 26.25 -33.42 20.57
N PHE A 82 26.13 -33.54 19.23
CA PHE A 82 25.69 -32.45 18.35
C PHE A 82 24.29 -31.91 18.75
N VAL A 83 24.21 -30.63 19.05
CA VAL A 83 22.98 -29.90 19.22
C VAL A 83 23.02 -28.71 18.26
N PRO A 84 22.11 -28.61 17.28
CA PRO A 84 22.07 -27.47 16.39
C PRO A 84 21.84 -26.19 17.20
N GLU A 85 22.76 -25.23 17.10
CA GLU A 85 22.62 -23.95 17.80
C GLU A 85 21.99 -22.91 16.88
N LYS A 86 21.03 -22.16 17.44
CA LYS A 86 20.40 -21.02 16.79
C LYS A 86 21.29 -19.79 16.96
N ILE A 87 21.55 -19.12 15.85
CA ILE A 87 22.25 -17.82 15.83
C ILE A 87 21.20 -16.75 15.62
N LEU A 88 21.12 -15.82 16.55
CA LEU A 88 20.37 -14.59 16.36
C LEU A 88 21.20 -13.66 15.47
N ILE A 89 20.89 -13.59 14.19
CA ILE A 89 21.57 -12.73 13.23
C ILE A 89 21.03 -11.32 13.40
N GLU A 90 21.92 -10.40 13.76
CA GLU A 90 21.59 -8.97 13.89
C GLU A 90 21.78 -8.25 12.54
N TYR A 91 22.79 -8.68 11.74
CA TYR A 91 23.08 -8.10 10.44
C TYR A 91 23.64 -9.14 9.47
N VAL A 92 23.25 -9.02 8.20
CA VAL A 92 23.96 -9.65 7.10
C VAL A 92 24.93 -8.61 6.54
N LEU A 93 26.21 -8.84 6.70
CA LEU A 93 27.26 -7.88 6.39
C LEU A 93 27.71 -7.96 4.93
N ALA A 94 27.72 -9.18 4.40
CA ALA A 94 28.07 -9.47 3.02
C ALA A 94 27.49 -10.82 2.60
N GLU A 95 27.32 -10.99 1.31
CA GLU A 95 26.88 -12.21 0.67
C GLU A 95 27.79 -12.51 -0.52
N ASN A 96 28.12 -13.77 -0.71
CA ASN A 96 28.73 -14.28 -1.92
C ASN A 96 27.98 -15.52 -2.42
N GLU A 97 28.43 -16.13 -3.54
CA GLU A 97 27.73 -17.27 -4.14
C GLU A 97 27.55 -18.46 -3.18
N LYS A 98 28.43 -18.63 -2.19
CA LYS A 98 28.52 -19.81 -1.32
C LYS A 98 28.22 -19.56 0.14
N SER A 99 28.24 -18.32 0.61
CA SER A 99 28.09 -18.01 2.03
C SER A 99 27.52 -16.62 2.33
N TYR A 100 26.96 -16.50 3.53
CA TYR A 100 26.59 -15.24 4.15
C TYR A 100 27.60 -14.84 5.22
N HIS A 101 27.99 -13.58 5.25
CA HIS A 101 28.76 -13.00 6.34
C HIS A 101 27.80 -12.26 7.27
N VAL A 102 27.66 -12.75 8.49
CA VAL A 102 26.64 -12.28 9.42
C VAL A 102 27.26 -11.85 10.75
N TYR A 103 26.59 -10.88 11.39
CA TYR A 103 26.88 -10.47 12.75
C TYR A 103 25.68 -10.87 13.63
N GLY A 104 25.94 -11.62 14.71
CA GLY A 104 24.85 -12.13 15.51
C GLY A 104 25.31 -12.77 16.82
N LYS A 105 24.34 -13.25 17.60
CA LYS A 105 24.53 -13.90 18.91
C LYS A 105 24.14 -15.37 18.85
N LEU A 106 24.92 -16.23 19.47
CA LEU A 106 24.47 -17.59 19.77
C LEU A 106 23.36 -17.54 20.83
N LYS A 107 22.28 -18.27 20.62
CA LYS A 107 21.15 -18.31 21.56
C LYS A 107 21.54 -18.70 22.98
N ARG A 108 22.62 -19.46 23.12
CA ARG A 108 23.15 -19.94 24.41
C ARG A 108 23.88 -18.88 25.23
N ASN A 109 24.50 -17.89 24.56
CA ASN A 109 25.26 -16.80 25.21
C ASN A 109 24.73 -15.45 24.71
N GLN A 110 23.70 -14.91 25.33
CA GLN A 110 23.06 -13.66 24.92
C GLN A 110 23.95 -12.40 25.09
N VAL A 111 25.17 -12.51 25.58
CA VAL A 111 25.95 -11.37 26.05
C VAL A 111 26.79 -10.73 24.94
N ASP A 112 27.35 -11.50 24.00
CA ASP A 112 28.28 -10.96 22.98
C ASP A 112 27.88 -11.34 21.55
N SER A 113 27.64 -10.34 20.72
CA SER A 113 27.48 -10.53 19.27
C SER A 113 28.84 -10.70 18.61
N LYS A 114 28.97 -11.67 17.73
CA LYS A 114 30.18 -11.98 16.95
C LYS A 114 29.87 -12.07 15.47
N MET A 115 30.90 -12.07 14.66
CA MET A 115 30.83 -12.25 13.22
C MET A 115 31.02 -13.70 12.82
N TYR A 116 30.21 -14.16 11.87
CA TYR A 116 30.23 -15.53 11.39
C TYR A 116 30.13 -15.56 9.86
N TRP A 117 30.86 -16.47 9.23
CA TRP A 117 30.63 -16.89 7.86
C TRP A 117 29.74 -18.13 7.87
N LEU A 118 28.55 -18.03 7.30
CA LEU A 118 27.58 -19.11 7.21
C LEU A 118 27.51 -19.62 5.76
N PRO A 119 27.99 -20.84 5.46
CA PRO A 119 27.80 -21.43 4.15
C PRO A 119 26.30 -21.57 3.82
N LYS A 120 25.89 -21.14 2.62
CA LYS A 120 24.49 -21.21 2.19
C LYS A 120 23.89 -22.61 2.29
N THR A 121 24.71 -23.65 2.07
CA THR A 121 24.29 -25.06 2.19
C THR A 121 24.01 -25.50 3.63
N GLN A 122 24.42 -24.72 4.61
CA GLN A 122 24.24 -25.02 6.04
C GLN A 122 23.30 -24.02 6.73
N VAL A 123 22.87 -22.99 6.04
CA VAL A 123 21.76 -22.15 6.46
C VAL A 123 20.50 -22.87 6.05
N LEU A 124 19.78 -23.39 7.02
CA LEU A 124 18.56 -24.18 6.79
C LEU A 124 17.43 -23.37 6.18
N GLU A 125 17.51 -22.04 6.32
CA GLU A 125 16.57 -21.09 5.72
C GLU A 125 17.35 -19.80 5.37
N ASP A 126 16.86 -19.02 4.44
CA ASP A 126 17.42 -17.72 4.06
C ASP A 126 17.64 -16.88 5.33
N PRO A 127 18.85 -16.36 5.63
CA PRO A 127 19.12 -15.59 6.85
C PRO A 127 18.31 -14.30 6.94
N TYR A 128 17.60 -13.93 5.88
CA TYR A 128 16.56 -12.91 5.90
C TYR A 128 15.20 -13.46 6.40
N PHE A 129 15.08 -14.78 6.72
CA PHE A 129 13.85 -15.46 7.05
C PHE A 129 13.98 -16.52 8.15
N GLU A 130 13.90 -16.13 9.37
CA GLU A 130 13.09 -16.88 10.32
C GLU A 130 12.01 -15.94 10.83
N ALA A 131 10.76 -16.24 10.53
CA ALA A 131 9.68 -15.80 11.38
C ALA A 131 10.06 -16.23 12.79
N ILE A 132 10.46 -15.29 13.64
CA ILE A 132 10.58 -15.55 15.08
C ILE A 132 9.34 -16.36 15.40
N ASN A 133 9.49 -17.52 16.02
CA ASN A 133 8.35 -18.32 16.49
C ASN A 133 7.67 -17.51 17.60
N ILE A 134 6.91 -16.49 17.18
CA ILE A 134 6.14 -15.64 18.07
C ILE A 134 4.92 -16.47 18.43
N GLU A 135 4.92 -16.95 19.65
CA GLU A 135 3.74 -17.58 20.21
C GLU A 135 2.70 -16.49 20.48
N VAL A 136 1.60 -16.56 19.76
CA VAL A 136 0.42 -15.73 19.97
C VAL A 136 -0.71 -16.64 20.43
N ASP A 137 -1.29 -16.34 21.57
CA ASP A 137 -2.51 -17.01 22.02
C ASP A 137 -3.70 -16.54 21.17
N PHE A 138 -3.90 -17.21 20.03
CA PHE A 138 -5.03 -16.91 19.14
C PHE A 138 -6.39 -17.28 19.74
N ASP A 139 -6.45 -18.18 20.71
CA ASP A 139 -7.72 -18.64 21.29
C ASP A 139 -8.41 -17.53 22.08
N LYS A 140 -7.66 -16.66 22.73
CA LYS A 140 -8.25 -15.48 23.40
C LYS A 140 -8.98 -14.56 22.41
N TYR A 141 -8.43 -14.38 21.20
CA TYR A 141 -9.04 -13.56 20.14
C TYR A 141 -10.22 -14.27 19.49
N ASN A 142 -10.09 -15.57 19.23
CA ASN A 142 -11.20 -16.38 18.72
C ASN A 142 -12.40 -16.41 19.66
N LYS A 143 -12.19 -16.47 20.98
CA LYS A 143 -13.28 -16.37 21.98
C LYS A 143 -14.03 -15.05 21.91
N VAL A 144 -13.34 -13.95 21.60
CA VAL A 144 -13.98 -12.65 21.42
C VAL A 144 -14.76 -12.61 20.11
N LEU A 145 -14.16 -13.09 19.02
CA LEU A 145 -14.75 -13.10 17.68
C LEU A 145 -15.94 -14.06 17.56
N ALA A 146 -15.94 -15.15 18.33
CA ALA A 146 -17.04 -16.13 18.36
C ALA A 146 -18.38 -15.54 18.81
N LYS A 147 -18.38 -14.39 19.49
CA LYS A 147 -19.62 -13.67 19.82
C LYS A 147 -20.38 -13.20 18.58
N ASP A 148 -19.68 -13.00 17.48
CA ASP A 148 -20.20 -12.59 16.18
C ASP A 148 -20.10 -13.72 15.13
N ASP A 149 -20.01 -14.98 15.55
CA ASP A 149 -19.81 -16.18 14.71
C ASP A 149 -18.57 -16.09 13.80
N LYS A 150 -17.50 -15.44 14.27
CA LYS A 150 -16.26 -15.27 13.53
C LYS A 150 -15.10 -16.00 14.19
N THR A 151 -14.09 -16.33 13.38
CA THR A 151 -12.82 -16.90 13.85
C THR A 151 -11.68 -16.40 12.96
N LEU A 152 -10.45 -16.46 13.47
CA LEU A 152 -9.27 -16.12 12.68
C LEU A 152 -8.93 -17.22 11.69
N TYR A 153 -8.85 -16.86 10.42
CA TYR A 153 -8.37 -17.74 9.35
C TYR A 153 -6.87 -18.01 9.48
N ALA A 154 -6.40 -19.11 8.88
CA ALA A 154 -4.98 -19.49 8.90
C ALA A 154 -4.07 -18.36 8.38
N HIS A 155 -4.42 -17.78 7.23
CA HIS A 155 -3.67 -16.66 6.64
C HIS A 155 -3.63 -15.42 7.55
N GLN A 156 -4.68 -15.15 8.33
CA GLN A 156 -4.69 -14.02 9.27
C GLN A 156 -3.72 -14.25 10.43
N LYS A 157 -3.66 -15.48 10.95
CA LYS A 157 -2.69 -15.87 12.00
C LYS A 157 -1.25 -15.71 11.50
N GLU A 158 -0.97 -16.10 10.26
CA GLU A 158 0.34 -15.90 9.62
C GLU A 158 0.68 -14.42 9.44
N GLY A 159 -0.28 -13.59 8.97
CA GLY A 159 -0.08 -12.16 8.80
C GLY A 159 0.18 -11.43 10.13
N ILE A 160 -0.49 -11.83 11.21
CA ILE A 160 -0.21 -11.33 12.57
C ILE A 160 1.24 -11.65 12.96
N LYS A 161 1.67 -12.90 12.80
CA LYS A 161 3.06 -13.31 13.09
C LYS A 161 4.07 -12.57 12.21
N PHE A 162 3.74 -12.35 10.92
CA PHE A 162 4.57 -11.59 9.99
C PHE A 162 4.78 -10.15 10.47
N LEU A 163 3.72 -9.44 10.88
CA LEU A 163 3.82 -8.08 11.39
C LEU A 163 4.62 -8.00 12.69
N LEU A 164 4.39 -8.94 13.60
CA LEU A 164 5.10 -9.01 14.90
C LEU A 164 6.59 -9.32 14.74
N SER A 165 6.95 -10.12 13.74
CA SER A 165 8.36 -10.51 13.51
C SER A 165 9.22 -9.36 12.97
N ARG A 166 8.65 -8.21 12.62
CA ARG A 166 9.34 -7.09 11.98
C ARG A 166 8.95 -5.76 12.58
N ASN A 167 9.94 -4.87 12.71
CA ASN A 167 9.65 -3.50 13.13
C ASN A 167 8.88 -2.73 12.05
N SER A 168 9.22 -2.95 10.77
CA SER A 168 8.54 -2.29 9.68
C SER A 168 8.33 -3.25 8.51
N SER A 169 7.13 -3.23 7.92
CA SER A 169 6.76 -4.16 6.85
C SER A 169 5.52 -3.68 6.08
N ILE A 170 5.25 -4.32 4.95
CA ILE A 170 4.07 -4.08 4.13
C ILE A 170 3.23 -5.35 4.13
N LEU A 171 2.01 -5.26 4.65
CA LEU A 171 1.00 -6.29 4.50
C LEU A 171 0.18 -5.98 3.25
N ALA A 172 0.51 -6.69 2.18
CA ALA A 172 -0.01 -6.46 0.84
C ALA A 172 -1.07 -7.49 0.42
N ASP A 173 -1.70 -8.13 1.38
CA ASP A 173 -2.80 -9.06 1.16
C ASP A 173 -3.88 -8.45 0.29
N ASP A 174 -4.50 -9.27 -0.53
CA ASP A 174 -5.61 -8.86 -1.37
C ASP A 174 -6.75 -8.23 -0.57
N MET A 175 -7.61 -7.48 -1.25
CA MET A 175 -8.70 -6.79 -0.56
C MET A 175 -9.68 -7.80 0.04
N GLY A 176 -10.15 -7.51 1.25
CA GLY A 176 -11.10 -8.38 1.94
C GLY A 176 -10.47 -9.52 2.75
N LEU A 177 -9.16 -9.72 2.74
CA LEU A 177 -8.45 -10.73 3.55
C LEU A 177 -8.28 -10.35 5.03
N GLY A 178 -8.85 -9.22 5.46
CA GLY A 178 -8.86 -8.81 6.87
C GLY A 178 -7.53 -8.21 7.34
N LYS A 179 -6.88 -7.38 6.53
CA LYS A 179 -5.64 -6.66 6.93
C LYS A 179 -5.81 -5.85 8.21
N SER A 180 -6.96 -5.21 8.40
CA SER A 180 -7.24 -4.41 9.60
C SER A 180 -7.21 -5.27 10.86
N ILE A 181 -7.93 -6.40 10.89
CA ILE A 181 -7.96 -7.29 12.06
C ILE A 181 -6.58 -7.89 12.34
N GLN A 182 -5.82 -8.26 11.29
CA GLN A 182 -4.46 -8.76 11.44
C GLN A 182 -3.57 -7.71 12.13
N SER A 183 -3.62 -6.44 11.67
CA SER A 183 -2.81 -5.36 12.22
C SER A 183 -3.25 -4.93 13.62
N ILE A 184 -4.55 -4.96 13.95
CA ILE A 184 -5.06 -4.68 15.30
C ILE A 184 -4.53 -5.71 16.29
N ILE A 185 -4.69 -6.99 15.99
CA ILE A 185 -4.23 -8.07 16.88
C ILE A 185 -2.71 -8.02 17.03
N ALA A 186 -1.97 -7.84 15.93
CA ALA A 186 -0.53 -7.66 15.98
C ALA A 186 -0.14 -6.43 16.84
N ALA A 187 -0.87 -5.33 16.76
CA ALA A 187 -0.60 -4.14 17.55
C ALA A 187 -0.84 -4.39 19.06
N LEU A 188 -1.88 -5.14 19.41
CA LEU A 188 -2.16 -5.53 20.79
C LEU A 188 -1.05 -6.42 21.38
N GLU A 189 -0.53 -7.36 20.58
CA GLU A 189 0.55 -8.28 20.96
C GLU A 189 1.95 -7.65 20.92
N SER A 190 2.13 -6.55 20.18
CA SER A 190 3.44 -5.90 19.99
C SER A 190 4.00 -5.22 21.22
N GLY A 191 3.20 -5.06 22.29
CA GLY A 191 3.54 -4.26 23.46
C GLY A 191 3.50 -2.75 23.22
N ALA A 192 3.04 -2.28 22.05
CA ALA A 192 2.93 -0.85 21.77
C ALA A 192 1.84 -0.19 22.63
N GLU A 193 2.22 0.90 23.31
CA GLU A 193 1.31 1.66 24.18
C GLU A 193 0.62 2.81 23.48
N ARG A 194 1.25 3.35 22.41
CA ARG A 194 0.75 4.47 21.64
C ARG A 194 0.81 4.16 20.14
N ILE A 195 -0.34 3.91 19.58
CA ILE A 195 -0.50 3.43 18.20
C ILE A 195 -1.22 4.50 17.40
N LEU A 196 -0.61 4.96 16.32
CA LEU A 196 -1.23 5.85 15.34
C LEU A 196 -1.75 5.04 14.16
N ILE A 197 -3.03 5.20 13.82
CA ILE A 197 -3.63 4.66 12.61
C ILE A 197 -3.92 5.80 11.67
N VAL A 198 -3.31 5.74 10.48
CA VAL A 198 -3.53 6.70 9.39
C VAL A 198 -4.32 6.00 8.29
N CYS A 199 -5.51 6.50 7.99
CA CYS A 199 -6.42 5.84 7.06
C CYS A 199 -7.23 6.88 6.23
N PRO A 200 -7.93 6.47 5.17
CA PRO A 200 -8.93 7.30 4.52
C PRO A 200 -10.04 7.75 5.49
N SER A 201 -10.62 8.93 5.28
CA SER A 201 -11.64 9.48 6.19
C SER A 201 -12.87 8.58 6.31
N SER A 202 -13.27 7.95 5.22
CA SER A 202 -14.45 7.06 5.16
C SER A 202 -14.37 5.83 6.05
N VAL A 203 -13.17 5.39 6.43
CA VAL A 203 -12.98 4.15 7.21
C VAL A 203 -12.65 4.37 8.69
N LYS A 204 -12.53 5.62 9.16
CA LYS A 204 -12.18 5.90 10.57
C LYS A 204 -13.15 5.27 11.58
N ILE A 205 -14.45 5.31 11.27
CA ILE A 205 -15.48 4.72 12.15
C ILE A 205 -15.37 3.20 12.12
N ASN A 206 -15.13 2.62 10.95
CA ASN A 206 -14.94 1.17 10.84
C ASN A 206 -13.72 0.70 11.63
N TRP A 207 -12.58 1.40 11.51
CA TRP A 207 -11.39 1.13 12.32
C TRP A 207 -11.70 1.17 13.82
N LYS A 208 -12.42 2.20 14.28
CA LYS A 208 -12.84 2.28 15.68
C LYS A 208 -13.69 1.09 16.09
N ARG A 209 -14.65 0.66 15.27
CA ARG A 209 -15.51 -0.50 15.55
C ARG A 209 -14.70 -1.79 15.65
N GLU A 210 -13.81 -2.03 14.69
CA GLU A 210 -12.96 -3.21 14.68
C GLU A 210 -12.02 -3.24 15.90
N ILE A 211 -11.44 -2.10 16.30
CA ILE A 211 -10.60 -2.01 17.50
C ILE A 211 -11.42 -2.25 18.76
N ASN A 212 -12.61 -1.66 18.86
CA ASN A 212 -13.48 -1.80 20.04
C ASN A 212 -13.93 -3.25 20.29
N THR A 213 -13.82 -4.14 19.29
CA THR A 213 -14.00 -5.57 19.50
C THR A 213 -12.99 -6.13 20.52
N PHE A 214 -11.81 -5.51 20.63
CA PHE A 214 -10.72 -6.02 21.48
C PHE A 214 -10.22 -4.99 22.53
N CYS A 215 -10.43 -3.69 22.30
CA CYS A 215 -9.87 -2.62 23.13
C CYS A 215 -10.73 -1.35 23.00
N ASP A 216 -11.18 -0.79 24.13
CA ASP A 216 -12.02 0.41 24.14
C ASP A 216 -11.24 1.73 24.17
N ASP A 217 -9.92 1.69 24.34
CA ASP A 217 -9.07 2.88 24.45
C ASP A 217 -8.69 3.46 23.06
N VAL A 218 -9.69 4.03 22.39
CA VAL A 218 -9.61 4.52 21.01
C VAL A 218 -10.03 5.97 20.90
N THR A 219 -9.19 6.79 20.27
CA THR A 219 -9.46 8.19 19.96
C THR A 219 -9.51 8.43 18.46
N ILE A 220 -10.57 9.07 17.97
CA ILE A 220 -10.64 9.57 16.58
C ILE A 220 -10.29 11.07 16.58
N VAL A 221 -9.28 11.42 15.79
CA VAL A 221 -8.95 12.82 15.51
C VAL A 221 -9.79 13.32 14.34
N SER A 222 -10.48 14.43 14.54
CA SER A 222 -11.34 15.04 13.51
C SER A 222 -11.17 16.55 13.49
N GLY A 223 -11.23 17.15 12.30
CA GLY A 223 -11.14 18.60 12.13
C GLY A 223 -9.74 19.16 12.36
N ARG A 224 -9.65 20.25 13.10
CA ARG A 224 -8.41 21.02 13.30
C ARG A 224 -7.95 21.08 14.77
N VAL A 225 -8.62 20.38 15.65
CA VAL A 225 -8.34 20.40 17.09
C VAL A 225 -7.80 19.05 17.51
N TRP A 226 -6.60 19.05 18.13
CA TRP A 226 -6.04 17.84 18.71
C TRP A 226 -6.73 17.52 20.03
N PRO A 227 -7.10 16.25 20.29
CA PRO A 227 -7.74 15.85 21.54
C PRO A 227 -6.83 16.12 22.75
N LYS A 228 -7.43 16.59 23.86
CA LYS A 228 -6.67 16.83 25.12
C LYS A 228 -6.06 15.54 25.69
N LYS A 229 -6.73 14.42 25.48
CA LYS A 229 -6.26 13.08 25.88
C LYS A 229 -6.43 12.14 24.68
N ILE A 230 -5.41 11.36 24.39
CA ILE A 230 -5.44 10.32 23.36
C ILE A 230 -5.39 8.95 24.01
N GLY A 231 -6.11 7.99 23.46
CA GLY A 231 -6.08 6.60 23.86
C GLY A 231 -4.87 5.84 23.33
N ARG A 232 -4.80 4.56 23.66
CA ARG A 232 -3.79 3.63 23.11
C ARG A 232 -3.80 3.65 21.58
N PHE A 233 -4.98 3.62 20.99
CA PHE A 233 -5.17 3.77 19.53
C PHE A 233 -5.66 5.18 19.20
N THR A 234 -4.96 5.85 18.29
CA THR A 234 -5.33 7.17 17.78
C THR A 234 -5.51 7.07 16.27
N ILE A 235 -6.72 7.35 15.79
CA ILE A 235 -7.10 7.25 14.36
C ILE A 235 -7.16 8.64 13.75
N ILE A 236 -6.46 8.86 12.64
CA ILE A 236 -6.43 10.12 11.90
C ILE A 236 -6.53 9.84 10.39
N ASN A 237 -7.13 10.76 9.62
CA ASN A 237 -7.13 10.65 8.18
C ASN A 237 -6.05 11.49 7.50
N TYR A 238 -5.68 11.12 6.29
CA TYR A 238 -4.60 11.73 5.52
C TYR A 238 -4.73 13.25 5.36
N ASP A 239 -5.95 13.75 5.11
CA ASP A 239 -6.17 15.15 4.72
C ASP A 239 -5.88 16.15 5.85
N ILE A 240 -6.03 15.71 7.10
CA ILE A 240 -5.81 16.56 8.27
C ILE A 240 -4.43 16.41 8.91
N LEU A 241 -3.56 15.53 8.42
CA LEU A 241 -2.18 15.36 8.94
C LEU A 241 -1.43 16.69 9.01
N LYS A 242 -1.55 17.52 7.97
CA LYS A 242 -0.93 18.84 7.87
C LYS A 242 -1.33 19.83 8.98
N ASN A 243 -2.45 19.59 9.63
CA ASN A 243 -2.92 20.43 10.73
C ASN A 243 -2.15 20.16 12.03
N PHE A 244 -1.47 19.00 12.13
CA PHE A 244 -0.85 18.51 13.36
C PHE A 244 0.64 18.20 13.22
N HIS A 245 1.21 18.48 12.05
CA HIS A 245 2.63 18.33 11.79
C HIS A 245 3.11 19.36 10.78
N THR A 246 4.11 20.15 11.15
CA THR A 246 4.78 21.09 10.26
C THR A 246 6.09 20.47 9.78
N LEU A 247 6.24 20.36 8.46
CA LEU A 247 7.51 20.00 7.83
C LEU A 247 8.49 21.13 8.09
N GLY A 248 9.62 20.83 8.71
CA GLY A 248 10.69 21.79 8.92
C GLY A 248 11.25 22.26 7.57
N ASP A 249 10.87 23.46 7.14
CA ASP A 249 11.63 24.15 6.09
C ASP A 249 13.06 24.32 6.62
N GLY A 250 14.05 23.84 5.85
CA GLY A 250 15.47 24.02 6.18
C GLY A 250 15.93 25.49 6.20
N LYS A 251 15.00 26.43 6.16
CA LYS A 251 15.17 27.87 6.37
C LYS A 251 14.75 28.18 7.79
N LYS A 252 15.72 28.52 8.62
CA LYS A 252 15.58 29.00 10.00
C LYS A 252 14.37 29.94 10.13
N LYS A 253 13.21 29.42 10.51
CA LYS A 253 12.18 30.21 11.16
C LYS A 253 12.44 30.12 12.66
N ASN A 254 12.44 31.25 13.33
CA ASN A 254 12.75 31.39 14.75
C ASN A 254 11.97 30.36 15.59
N LEU A 255 12.70 29.66 16.46
CA LEU A 255 12.18 28.61 17.37
C LEU A 255 11.14 29.11 18.39
N GLU A 256 10.85 30.42 18.39
CA GLU A 256 9.98 31.08 19.36
C GLU A 256 8.55 31.34 18.85
N ASP A 257 8.18 30.82 17.67
CA ASP A 257 6.85 31.02 17.14
C ASP A 257 5.86 30.03 17.80
N PRO A 258 4.87 30.49 18.58
CA PRO A 258 3.87 29.63 19.25
C PRO A 258 3.06 28.78 18.29
N VAL A 259 2.97 29.19 17.02
CA VAL A 259 2.31 28.43 15.94
C VAL A 259 3.09 27.15 15.61
N LEU A 260 4.42 27.12 15.80
CA LEU A 260 5.25 25.93 15.59
C LEU A 260 5.02 24.85 16.65
N GLU A 261 4.66 25.24 17.87
CA GLU A 261 4.36 24.29 18.96
C GLU A 261 3.01 23.59 18.75
N LEU A 262 2.02 24.28 18.21
CA LEU A 262 0.70 23.75 17.88
C LEU A 262 0.73 22.68 16.78
N ASN A 263 1.71 22.72 15.90
CA ASN A 263 1.80 21.82 14.73
C ASN A 263 2.75 20.61 14.96
N ARG A 264 3.06 20.25 16.20
CA ARG A 264 3.91 19.11 16.58
C ARG A 264 3.18 18.02 17.37
N GLN A 265 1.86 18.04 17.41
CA GLN A 265 1.09 17.09 18.23
C GLN A 265 1.39 15.64 17.83
N LEU A 266 1.58 15.33 16.55
CA LEU A 266 1.94 13.98 16.09
C LEU A 266 3.28 13.53 16.68
N VAL A 267 4.28 14.41 16.73
CA VAL A 267 5.60 14.11 17.31
C VAL A 267 5.51 14.03 18.83
N ASN A 268 4.87 15.02 19.48
CA ASN A 268 4.76 15.13 20.92
C ASN A 268 3.96 13.97 21.53
N SER A 269 3.10 13.33 20.75
CA SER A 269 2.31 12.18 21.19
C SER A 269 3.13 10.90 21.36
N ARG A 270 4.39 10.88 20.89
CA ARG A 270 5.36 9.78 21.08
C ARG A 270 4.79 8.41 20.71
N PHE A 271 4.20 8.31 19.52
CA PHE A 271 3.76 7.04 18.99
C PHE A 271 4.94 6.08 18.82
N ASN A 272 4.78 4.82 19.22
CA ASN A 272 5.79 3.78 19.04
C ASN A 272 5.41 2.76 17.94
N LEU A 273 4.17 2.80 17.47
CA LEU A 273 3.71 2.06 16.29
C LEU A 273 2.85 2.96 15.41
N VAL A 274 3.09 2.93 14.10
CA VAL A 274 2.23 3.55 13.09
C VAL A 274 1.70 2.48 12.14
N ILE A 275 0.38 2.43 11.98
CA ILE A 275 -0.32 1.60 11.00
C ILE A 275 -0.87 2.53 9.92
N ILE A 276 -0.54 2.26 8.66
CA ILE A 276 -0.94 3.09 7.53
C ILE A 276 -1.84 2.26 6.62
N ASP A 277 -3.13 2.55 6.63
CA ASP A 277 -4.10 1.87 5.78
C ASP A 277 -4.21 2.55 4.41
N GLU A 278 -4.41 1.76 3.36
CA GLU A 278 -4.34 2.19 1.96
C GLU A 278 -3.06 2.97 1.67
N ALA A 279 -1.93 2.37 2.06
CA ALA A 279 -0.61 3.02 2.04
C ALA A 279 -0.18 3.50 0.65
N HIS A 280 -0.79 3.00 -0.45
CA HIS A 280 -0.58 3.51 -1.81
C HIS A 280 -0.91 5.01 -1.93
N ALA A 281 -1.69 5.59 -1.00
CA ALA A 281 -1.92 7.03 -0.90
C ALA A 281 -0.63 7.84 -0.67
N LEU A 282 0.44 7.20 -0.20
CA LEU A 282 1.75 7.80 0.07
C LEU A 282 2.79 7.59 -1.04
N LYS A 283 2.41 7.02 -2.18
CA LYS A 283 3.32 6.72 -3.31
C LYS A 283 4.16 7.93 -3.77
N ASN A 284 3.57 9.11 -3.77
CA ASN A 284 4.25 10.34 -4.15
C ASN A 284 5.01 10.94 -2.94
N ASN A 285 6.33 10.82 -2.96
CA ASN A 285 7.22 11.35 -1.92
C ASN A 285 7.26 12.88 -1.81
N LYS A 286 6.72 13.60 -2.81
CA LYS A 286 6.60 15.07 -2.83
C LYS A 286 5.22 15.55 -2.41
N SER A 287 4.29 14.65 -2.15
CA SER A 287 2.99 15.03 -1.60
C SER A 287 3.13 15.39 -0.12
N ILE A 288 2.39 16.40 0.34
CA ILE A 288 2.43 16.85 1.75
C ILE A 288 2.23 15.69 2.71
N ARG A 289 1.27 14.79 2.43
CA ARG A 289 1.02 13.60 3.26
C ARG A 289 2.18 12.60 3.24
N GLY A 290 2.83 12.41 2.08
CA GLY A 290 3.99 11.53 1.95
C GLY A 290 5.21 12.08 2.70
N GLU A 291 5.47 13.39 2.58
CA GLU A 291 6.53 14.05 3.31
C GLU A 291 6.31 14.00 4.83
N ILE A 292 5.09 14.29 5.31
CA ILE A 292 4.74 14.24 6.73
C ILE A 292 4.97 12.84 7.29
N MET A 293 4.48 11.81 6.63
CA MET A 293 4.63 10.43 7.13
C MET A 293 6.08 9.95 7.10
N THR A 294 6.83 10.33 6.07
CA THR A 294 8.26 10.03 6.00
C THR A 294 9.04 10.77 7.10
N ASP A 295 8.77 12.06 7.32
CA ASP A 295 9.38 12.85 8.38
C ASP A 295 9.06 12.24 9.77
N LEU A 296 7.78 11.96 10.03
CA LEU A 296 7.32 11.40 11.30
C LEU A 296 7.96 10.03 11.60
N ILE A 297 7.98 9.12 10.64
CA ILE A 297 8.44 7.75 10.88
C ILE A 297 9.97 7.66 10.81
N VAL A 298 10.59 8.24 9.80
CA VAL A 298 12.03 8.07 9.56
C VAL A 298 12.86 9.03 10.41
N LYS A 299 12.52 10.33 10.42
CA LYS A 299 13.30 11.36 11.12
C LYS A 299 13.09 11.32 12.63
N TYR A 300 11.85 11.15 13.09
CA TYR A 300 11.54 11.02 14.52
C TYR A 300 11.63 9.58 15.03
N ASN A 301 12.08 8.66 14.18
CA ASN A 301 12.46 7.30 14.52
C ASN A 301 11.40 6.52 15.30
N ILE A 302 10.16 6.51 14.80
CA ILE A 302 9.11 5.65 15.37
C ILE A 302 9.54 4.19 15.22
N GLU A 303 9.46 3.44 16.29
CA GLU A 303 10.00 2.07 16.37
C GLU A 303 9.43 1.16 15.28
N ARG A 304 8.09 1.20 15.10
CA ARG A 304 7.39 0.30 14.17
C ARG A 304 6.50 1.04 13.19
N ALA A 305 6.53 0.59 11.94
CA ALA A 305 5.68 1.11 10.88
C ALA A 305 5.13 -0.02 10.00
N TRP A 306 3.83 -0.27 10.03
CA TRP A 306 3.16 -1.28 9.24
C TRP A 306 2.26 -0.63 8.19
N LEU A 307 2.53 -0.94 6.93
CA LEU A 307 1.79 -0.42 5.79
C LEU A 307 0.83 -1.49 5.29
N LEU A 308 -0.45 -1.13 5.18
CA LEU A 308 -1.49 -2.01 4.69
C LEU A 308 -1.94 -1.52 3.32
N THR A 309 -1.95 -2.38 2.32
CA THR A 309 -2.42 -2.03 0.98
C THR A 309 -2.79 -3.29 0.20
N GLY A 310 -3.85 -3.26 -0.57
CA GLY A 310 -4.15 -4.32 -1.54
C GLY A 310 -3.31 -4.22 -2.82
N THR A 311 -2.65 -3.07 -3.03
CA THR A 311 -1.89 -2.76 -4.25
C THR A 311 -0.57 -2.09 -3.91
N PRO A 312 0.48 -2.87 -3.56
CA PRO A 312 1.75 -2.31 -3.10
C PRO A 312 2.50 -1.52 -4.19
N ILE A 313 2.38 -1.95 -5.44
CA ILE A 313 2.91 -1.25 -6.62
C ILE A 313 1.72 -0.82 -7.46
N ALA A 314 1.36 0.47 -7.38
CA ALA A 314 0.17 0.95 -8.07
C ALA A 314 0.40 1.08 -9.59
N ASN A 315 1.53 1.68 -10.04
CA ASN A 315 1.76 1.95 -11.46
C ASN A 315 3.21 1.70 -11.91
N ARG A 316 4.18 2.16 -11.13
CA ARG A 316 5.61 2.18 -11.50
C ARG A 316 6.47 1.75 -10.33
N PRO A 317 7.67 1.19 -10.56
CA PRO A 317 8.61 0.92 -9.47
C PRO A 317 8.91 2.15 -8.61
N MET A 318 8.87 3.35 -9.19
CA MET A 318 9.07 4.62 -8.46
C MET A 318 7.95 4.89 -7.44
N ASP A 319 6.72 4.44 -7.68
CA ASP A 319 5.62 4.57 -6.72
C ASP A 319 5.87 3.76 -5.43
N PHE A 320 6.67 2.71 -5.56
CA PHE A 320 7.06 1.87 -4.44
C PHE A 320 8.18 2.46 -3.59
N PHE A 321 9.01 3.35 -4.19
CA PHE A 321 10.15 3.95 -3.51
C PHE A 321 9.79 4.60 -2.16
N ASN A 322 8.72 5.40 -2.12
CA ASN A 322 8.35 6.09 -0.89
C ASN A 322 7.83 5.14 0.19
N LEU A 323 7.10 4.09 -0.18
CA LEU A 323 6.65 3.07 0.77
C LEU A 323 7.84 2.32 1.36
N LEU A 324 8.80 1.92 0.53
CA LEU A 324 10.05 1.31 0.97
C LEU A 324 10.88 2.24 1.87
N LYS A 325 10.91 3.53 1.57
CA LYS A 325 11.58 4.53 2.40
C LYS A 325 10.93 4.66 3.77
N ILE A 326 9.59 4.69 3.85
CA ILE A 326 8.84 4.76 5.10
C ILE A 326 9.13 3.55 5.99
N ILE A 327 9.20 2.34 5.42
CA ILE A 327 9.57 1.13 6.16
C ILE A 327 11.10 0.99 6.34
N ARG A 328 11.88 1.97 5.94
CA ARG A 328 13.35 2.02 6.06
C ARG A 328 14.05 0.87 5.33
N ALA A 329 13.51 0.42 4.20
CA ALA A 329 14.13 -0.59 3.38
C ALA A 329 15.48 -0.07 2.83
N PRO A 330 16.61 -0.81 2.97
CA PRO A 330 17.92 -0.36 2.54
C PRO A 330 18.00 0.03 1.06
N ILE A 331 17.19 -0.63 0.23
CA ILE A 331 17.10 -0.38 -1.22
C ILE A 331 16.55 1.03 -1.54
N ALA A 332 15.82 1.67 -0.60
CA ALA A 332 15.24 2.99 -0.75
C ALA A 332 16.03 4.12 -0.03
N GLU A 333 17.24 3.86 0.43
CA GLU A 333 18.09 4.89 1.04
C GLU A 333 18.52 5.96 0.03
N ASN A 334 18.84 5.53 -1.20
CA ASN A 334 19.32 6.42 -2.24
C ASN A 334 18.35 6.49 -3.42
N TRP A 335 17.67 7.63 -3.57
CA TRP A 335 16.72 7.85 -4.63
C TRP A 335 17.33 7.73 -6.03
N HIS A 336 18.55 8.27 -6.24
CA HIS A 336 19.20 8.21 -7.55
C HIS A 336 19.57 6.80 -7.96
N TYR A 337 20.07 6.00 -7.00
CA TYR A 337 20.35 4.59 -7.24
C TYR A 337 19.07 3.83 -7.60
N PHE A 338 17.99 4.03 -6.81
CA PHE A 338 16.71 3.38 -7.06
C PHE A 338 16.13 3.77 -8.42
N ALA A 339 16.16 5.07 -8.74
CA ALA A 339 15.68 5.59 -10.02
C ALA A 339 16.42 4.99 -11.22
N GLN A 340 17.76 4.94 -11.16
CA GLN A 340 18.57 4.39 -12.23
C GLN A 340 18.44 2.87 -12.35
N ARG A 341 18.41 2.15 -11.20
CA ARG A 341 18.45 0.69 -11.18
C ARG A 341 17.10 0.05 -11.51
N TYR A 342 16.00 0.63 -11.01
CA TYR A 342 14.67 0.00 -11.07
C TYR A 342 13.66 0.75 -11.93
N CYS A 343 13.91 2.03 -12.25
CA CYS A 343 12.96 2.88 -12.96
C CYS A 343 13.48 3.34 -14.32
N ASP A 344 14.54 2.72 -14.85
CA ASP A 344 15.21 3.17 -16.09
C ASP A 344 15.48 4.69 -16.08
N GLY A 345 15.91 5.19 -14.93
CA GLY A 345 16.03 6.61 -14.64
C GLY A 345 17.07 7.30 -15.50
N ARG A 346 16.63 8.31 -16.25
CA ARG A 346 17.49 9.10 -17.14
C ARG A 346 17.30 10.60 -16.95
N LYS A 347 18.37 11.35 -17.16
CA LYS A 347 18.33 12.81 -17.07
C LYS A 347 17.84 13.40 -18.40
N MET A 348 16.90 14.32 -18.32
CA MET A 348 16.40 15.08 -19.45
C MET A 348 16.39 16.58 -19.13
N PHE A 349 16.51 17.43 -20.15
CA PHE A 349 16.39 18.87 -20.01
C PHE A 349 15.02 19.32 -20.51
N ARG A 350 14.24 19.94 -19.62
CA ARG A 350 12.95 20.57 -19.97
C ARG A 350 13.14 22.08 -20.04
N THR A 351 12.72 22.68 -21.14
CA THR A 351 12.69 24.14 -21.28
C THR A 351 11.47 24.66 -20.52
N LEU A 352 11.70 25.57 -19.58
CA LEU A 352 10.65 26.26 -18.83
C LEU A 352 10.02 27.36 -19.66
N LYS A 353 8.84 27.87 -19.28
CA LYS A 353 8.15 28.99 -19.97
C LYS A 353 8.99 30.26 -20.09
N ASN A 354 9.97 30.44 -19.23
CA ASN A 354 10.93 31.55 -19.24
C ASN A 354 12.19 31.28 -20.10
N GLY A 355 12.22 30.21 -20.91
CA GLY A 355 13.35 29.83 -21.76
C GLY A 355 14.50 29.12 -21.06
N GLN A 356 14.49 29.02 -19.72
CA GLN A 356 15.54 28.33 -18.97
C GLN A 356 15.41 26.80 -19.11
N LYS A 357 16.54 26.11 -19.28
CA LYS A 357 16.59 24.64 -19.29
C LYS A 357 16.75 24.15 -17.86
N LYS A 358 15.75 23.40 -17.38
CA LYS A 358 15.82 22.71 -16.08
C LYS A 358 16.08 21.23 -16.30
N GLN A 359 17.10 20.70 -15.63
CA GLN A 359 17.36 19.25 -15.62
C GLN A 359 16.31 18.56 -14.77
N ILE A 360 15.64 17.57 -15.35
CA ILE A 360 14.67 16.69 -14.68
C ILE A 360 15.09 15.24 -14.86
N TRP A 361 14.65 14.39 -13.94
CA TRP A 361 14.78 12.96 -14.06
C TRP A 361 13.47 12.38 -14.60
N LEU A 362 13.56 11.57 -15.63
CA LEU A 362 12.50 10.67 -16.04
C LEU A 362 12.69 9.36 -15.30
N THR A 363 11.61 8.86 -14.71
CA THR A 363 11.58 7.62 -13.88
C THR A 363 10.31 6.83 -14.17
N ASP A 364 9.90 6.85 -15.43
CA ASP A 364 8.69 6.24 -15.95
C ASP A 364 8.88 4.79 -16.42
N GLY A 365 10.13 4.36 -16.53
CA GLY A 365 10.48 3.00 -16.92
C GLY A 365 10.47 2.00 -15.78
N ALA A 366 10.75 0.74 -16.13
CA ALA A 366 10.86 -0.40 -15.21
C ALA A 366 12.03 -1.29 -15.64
N SER A 367 12.95 -1.58 -14.72
CA SER A 367 14.12 -2.41 -14.96
C SER A 367 14.50 -3.20 -13.71
N ASN A 368 15.19 -4.34 -13.87
CA ASN A 368 15.66 -5.21 -12.78
C ASN A 368 14.58 -5.56 -11.73
N LEU A 369 13.36 -5.84 -12.19
CA LEU A 369 12.20 -6.07 -11.32
C LEU A 369 12.35 -7.34 -10.50
N ASP A 370 12.97 -8.39 -11.04
CA ASP A 370 13.23 -9.63 -10.30
C ASP A 370 14.17 -9.38 -9.11
N GLU A 371 15.20 -8.53 -9.32
CA GLU A 371 16.08 -8.12 -8.23
C GLU A 371 15.33 -7.30 -7.18
N LEU A 372 14.46 -6.38 -7.61
CA LEU A 372 13.62 -5.59 -6.72
C LEU A 372 12.70 -6.51 -5.90
N ALA A 373 12.02 -7.45 -6.55
CA ALA A 373 11.16 -8.44 -5.91
C ALA A 373 11.93 -9.29 -4.90
N ALA A 374 13.08 -9.83 -5.29
CA ALA A 374 13.93 -10.62 -4.39
C ALA A 374 14.38 -9.83 -3.16
N LYS A 375 14.79 -8.56 -3.32
CA LYS A 375 15.24 -7.70 -2.22
C LYS A 375 14.13 -7.21 -1.31
N THR A 376 12.89 -7.22 -1.76
CA THR A 376 11.72 -6.77 -0.99
C THR A 376 10.84 -7.91 -0.48
N LYS A 377 11.07 -9.14 -0.95
CA LYS A 377 10.29 -10.34 -0.57
C LYS A 377 10.07 -10.47 0.93
N ASN A 378 11.08 -10.15 1.73
CA ASN A 378 11.05 -10.30 3.19
C ASN A 378 10.35 -9.17 3.92
N LEU A 379 10.13 -8.04 3.24
CA LEU A 379 9.50 -6.85 3.79
C LEU A 379 8.01 -6.79 3.46
N ILE A 380 7.55 -7.67 2.57
CA ILE A 380 6.20 -7.67 2.03
C ILE A 380 5.59 -9.05 2.16
N LEU A 381 4.41 -9.13 2.76
CA LEU A 381 3.57 -10.32 2.68
C LEU A 381 2.39 -10.02 1.75
N ARG A 382 2.28 -10.78 0.67
CA ARG A 382 1.19 -10.70 -0.28
C ARG A 382 0.57 -12.08 -0.49
N ARG A 383 -0.75 -12.16 -0.39
CA ARG A 383 -1.54 -13.36 -0.67
C ARG A 383 -2.77 -12.94 -1.45
N LEU A 384 -3.16 -13.77 -2.42
CA LEU A 384 -4.39 -13.58 -3.19
C LEU A 384 -5.55 -14.30 -2.48
N LYS A 385 -6.77 -13.81 -2.68
CA LYS A 385 -7.97 -14.44 -2.11
C LYS A 385 -8.09 -15.91 -2.53
N GLU A 386 -7.84 -16.18 -3.80
CA GLU A 386 -7.91 -17.51 -4.41
C GLU A 386 -6.92 -18.51 -3.79
N GLU A 387 -5.83 -18.03 -3.23
CA GLU A 387 -4.80 -18.88 -2.60
C GLU A 387 -5.14 -19.30 -1.17
N VAL A 388 -5.93 -18.49 -0.46
CA VAL A 388 -6.09 -18.61 1.00
C VAL A 388 -7.53 -18.77 1.49
N LEU A 389 -8.50 -18.60 0.61
CA LEU A 389 -9.93 -18.71 0.92
C LEU A 389 -10.64 -19.56 -0.12
N ASP A 390 -11.52 -20.43 0.35
CA ASP A 390 -12.55 -21.06 -0.47
C ASP A 390 -13.73 -20.07 -0.57
N MET A 391 -13.70 -19.26 -1.62
CA MET A 391 -14.71 -18.22 -1.85
C MET A 391 -15.67 -18.68 -2.95
N PRO A 392 -16.94 -18.28 -2.89
CA PRO A 392 -17.85 -18.43 -4.03
C PRO A 392 -17.28 -17.75 -5.30
N ASP A 393 -17.76 -18.15 -6.46
CA ASP A 393 -17.29 -17.54 -7.71
C ASP A 393 -17.70 -16.08 -7.85
N LYS A 394 -16.84 -15.28 -8.50
CA LYS A 394 -17.15 -13.93 -8.96
C LYS A 394 -17.22 -13.93 -10.49
N VAL A 395 -18.40 -13.65 -11.03
CA VAL A 395 -18.63 -13.59 -12.47
C VAL A 395 -18.84 -12.15 -12.90
N ILE A 396 -17.99 -11.67 -13.81
CA ILE A 396 -18.06 -10.32 -14.37
C ILE A 396 -18.66 -10.40 -15.77
N THR A 397 -19.78 -9.74 -15.97
CA THR A 397 -20.55 -9.77 -17.22
C THR A 397 -20.73 -8.35 -17.78
N PRO A 398 -20.12 -8.01 -18.92
CA PRO A 398 -20.50 -6.80 -19.65
C PRO A 398 -21.88 -7.00 -20.27
N VAL A 399 -22.74 -6.00 -20.12
CA VAL A 399 -24.08 -5.99 -20.70
C VAL A 399 -24.11 -4.88 -21.76
N TYR A 400 -24.34 -5.27 -22.98
CA TYR A 400 -24.29 -4.36 -24.14
C TYR A 400 -25.69 -3.89 -24.50
N HIS A 401 -25.81 -2.59 -24.73
CA HIS A 401 -27.02 -1.89 -25.15
C HIS A 401 -26.74 -1.06 -26.39
N GLU A 402 -27.77 -0.77 -27.15
CA GLU A 402 -27.73 0.16 -28.26
C GLU A 402 -28.38 1.48 -27.88
N LEU A 403 -27.80 2.58 -28.31
CA LEU A 403 -28.46 3.89 -28.21
C LEU A 403 -29.61 3.97 -29.21
N THR A 404 -30.75 4.50 -28.82
CA THR A 404 -31.81 4.87 -29.76
C THR A 404 -31.31 5.95 -30.74
N ASP A 405 -31.96 6.11 -31.89
CA ASP A 405 -31.56 7.09 -32.91
C ASP A 405 -31.45 8.51 -32.33
N LYS A 406 -32.33 8.87 -31.41
CA LYS A 406 -32.30 10.16 -30.72
C LYS A 406 -31.07 10.31 -29.83
N GLN A 407 -30.85 9.32 -28.98
CA GLN A 407 -29.68 9.30 -28.07
C GLN A 407 -28.37 9.28 -28.86
N ARG A 408 -28.33 8.50 -29.95
CA ARG A 408 -27.19 8.47 -30.88
C ARG A 408 -26.88 9.84 -31.45
N GLY A 409 -27.88 10.53 -31.97
CA GLY A 409 -27.69 11.88 -32.50
C GLY A 409 -27.25 12.92 -31.45
N GLU A 410 -27.67 12.78 -30.18
CA GLU A 410 -27.19 13.61 -29.08
C GLU A 410 -25.74 13.26 -28.68
N TYR A 411 -25.40 11.97 -28.66
CA TYR A 411 -24.06 11.51 -28.38
C TYR A 411 -23.06 11.94 -29.46
N GLU A 412 -23.41 11.83 -30.73
CA GLU A 412 -22.57 12.23 -31.88
C GLU A 412 -22.25 13.71 -31.85
N LYS A 413 -23.21 14.56 -31.48
CA LYS A 413 -22.95 16.01 -31.30
C LYS A 413 -21.90 16.28 -30.22
N LEU A 414 -22.02 15.61 -29.07
CA LEU A 414 -21.04 15.73 -27.99
C LEU A 414 -19.65 15.20 -28.43
N TRP A 415 -19.65 14.17 -29.26
CA TRP A 415 -18.45 13.58 -29.81
C TRP A 415 -17.75 14.49 -30.82
N ASP A 416 -18.52 15.10 -31.73
CA ASP A 416 -18.01 16.06 -32.70
C ASP A 416 -17.45 17.32 -32.02
N ASP A 417 -18.16 17.83 -31.02
CA ASP A 417 -17.68 18.92 -30.18
C ASP A 417 -16.34 18.61 -29.52
N TYR A 418 -16.20 17.38 -29.01
CA TYR A 418 -14.93 16.89 -28.45
C TYR A 418 -13.81 16.88 -29.50
N LEU A 419 -14.07 16.33 -30.69
CA LEU A 419 -13.08 16.25 -31.77
C LEU A 419 -12.67 17.63 -32.31
N GLU A 420 -13.62 18.58 -32.47
CA GLU A 420 -13.32 19.93 -32.89
C GLU A 420 -12.42 20.66 -31.89
N LYS A 421 -12.79 20.63 -30.62
CA LYS A 421 -12.02 21.28 -29.56
C LYS A 421 -10.61 20.70 -29.48
N ARG A 422 -10.48 19.40 -29.61
CA ARG A 422 -9.19 18.71 -29.60
C ARG A 422 -8.32 19.08 -30.81
N ARG A 423 -8.87 19.14 -32.03
CA ARG A 423 -8.15 19.61 -33.23
C ARG A 423 -7.64 21.02 -33.06
N ALA A 424 -8.42 21.89 -32.41
CA ALA A 424 -8.01 23.28 -32.11
C ALA A 424 -6.89 23.34 -31.05
N GLU A 425 -6.85 22.42 -30.11
CA GLU A 425 -5.90 22.38 -28.97
C GLU A 425 -4.58 21.68 -29.28
N LYS A 426 -4.55 20.68 -30.16
CA LYS A 426 -3.30 20.07 -30.66
C LYS A 426 -2.34 21.14 -31.16
N LYS A 427 -2.89 22.29 -31.60
CA LYS A 427 -2.13 23.52 -31.96
C LYS A 427 -1.65 24.32 -30.72
N ARG A 428 -2.16 24.08 -29.49
CA ARG A 428 -1.90 24.91 -28.29
C ARG A 428 -1.24 24.17 -27.11
N GLY A 429 -1.13 22.84 -27.15
CA GLY A 429 -0.34 22.02 -26.19
C GLY A 429 -0.89 21.91 -24.76
N SER A 430 -2.19 21.89 -24.55
CA SER A 430 -2.78 21.74 -23.21
C SER A 430 -3.67 20.49 -23.09
N ILE A 431 -3.26 19.53 -22.26
CA ILE A 431 -3.94 18.24 -22.00
C ILE A 431 -5.16 18.40 -21.07
N GLN A 432 -5.26 19.49 -20.30
CA GLN A 432 -6.27 19.62 -19.23
C GLN A 432 -7.73 19.81 -19.70
N ARG A 433 -7.96 20.26 -20.92
CA ARG A 433 -9.31 20.50 -21.45
C ARG A 433 -9.93 19.26 -22.09
N ASP A 434 -9.12 18.40 -22.68
CA ASP A 434 -9.56 17.11 -23.27
C ASP A 434 -10.30 16.25 -22.23
N LEU A 435 -9.91 16.37 -20.96
CA LEU A 435 -10.53 15.65 -19.84
C LEU A 435 -11.99 16.05 -19.58
N VAL A 436 -12.30 17.34 -19.70
CA VAL A 436 -13.66 17.85 -19.40
C VAL A 436 -14.68 17.28 -20.39
N GLU A 437 -14.33 17.26 -21.66
CA GLU A 437 -15.22 16.77 -22.72
C GLU A 437 -15.43 15.26 -22.64
N LEU A 438 -14.38 14.51 -22.31
CA LEU A 438 -14.53 13.07 -22.04
C LEU A 438 -15.43 12.78 -20.82
N ILE A 439 -15.39 13.65 -19.81
CA ILE A 439 -16.28 13.56 -18.66
C ILE A 439 -17.74 13.78 -19.08
N LEU A 440 -18.00 14.72 -19.98
CA LEU A 440 -19.35 14.99 -20.51
C LEU A 440 -19.90 13.79 -21.28
N LEU A 441 -19.12 13.21 -22.18
CA LEU A 441 -19.49 11.98 -22.90
C LEU A 441 -19.82 10.82 -21.95
N ARG A 442 -18.98 10.61 -20.94
CA ARG A 442 -19.20 9.57 -19.92
C ARG A 442 -20.44 9.85 -19.11
N LYS A 443 -20.69 11.12 -18.73
CA LYS A 443 -21.87 11.52 -17.99
C LYS A 443 -23.14 11.27 -18.81
N PHE A 444 -23.12 11.60 -20.10
CA PHE A 444 -24.23 11.32 -21.00
C PHE A 444 -24.56 9.82 -20.99
N ILE A 445 -23.60 8.95 -21.26
CA ILE A 445 -23.81 7.49 -21.24
C ILE A 445 -24.28 6.99 -19.87
N ALA A 446 -23.77 7.55 -18.77
CA ALA A 446 -24.18 7.19 -17.42
C ALA A 446 -25.67 7.51 -17.15
N MET A 447 -26.17 8.61 -17.68
CA MET A 447 -27.60 8.98 -17.57
C MET A 447 -28.47 8.07 -18.45
N GLU A 448 -28.02 7.76 -19.67
CA GLU A 448 -28.75 6.85 -20.58
C GLU A 448 -28.76 5.41 -20.08
N ALA A 449 -27.85 5.01 -19.19
CA ALA A 449 -27.79 3.67 -18.59
C ALA A 449 -28.79 3.47 -17.42
N ILE A 450 -29.42 4.51 -16.93
CA ILE A 450 -30.32 4.44 -15.76
C ILE A 450 -31.50 3.50 -15.99
N PRO A 451 -32.26 3.57 -17.12
CA PRO A 451 -33.39 2.67 -17.34
C PRO A 451 -33.00 1.20 -17.32
N GLU A 452 -31.88 0.85 -17.97
CA GLU A 452 -31.35 -0.52 -18.07
C GLU A 452 -30.90 -1.03 -16.68
N THR A 453 -30.28 -0.14 -15.90
CA THR A 453 -29.88 -0.46 -14.52
C THR A 453 -31.07 -0.67 -13.62
N ILE A 454 -32.13 0.12 -13.76
CA ILE A 454 -33.39 -0.05 -13.01
C ILE A 454 -34.02 -1.39 -13.34
N GLU A 455 -34.19 -1.71 -14.62
CA GLU A 455 -34.78 -2.99 -15.05
C GLU A 455 -33.99 -4.19 -14.48
N MET A 456 -32.69 -4.17 -14.59
CA MET A 456 -31.84 -5.25 -14.07
C MET A 456 -31.95 -5.35 -12.54
N ALA A 457 -31.94 -4.22 -11.83
CA ALA A 457 -32.06 -4.20 -10.37
C ALA A 457 -33.44 -4.69 -9.91
N GLU A 458 -34.54 -4.29 -10.57
CA GLU A 458 -35.89 -4.75 -10.26
C GLU A 458 -36.01 -6.26 -10.46
N ASN A 459 -35.50 -6.81 -11.56
CA ASN A 459 -35.46 -8.25 -11.78
C ASN A 459 -34.74 -9.00 -10.64
N ALA A 460 -33.62 -8.47 -10.16
CA ALA A 460 -32.92 -9.07 -9.01
C ALA A 460 -33.72 -8.94 -7.71
N LEU A 461 -34.42 -7.80 -7.51
CA LEU A 461 -35.29 -7.57 -6.36
C LEU A 461 -36.48 -8.53 -6.33
N GLU A 462 -37.08 -8.83 -7.49
CA GLU A 462 -38.15 -9.83 -7.63
C GLU A 462 -37.69 -11.24 -7.26
N MET A 463 -36.44 -11.59 -7.59
CA MET A 463 -35.81 -12.83 -7.17
C MET A 463 -35.49 -12.88 -5.66
N GLY A 464 -35.88 -11.87 -4.89
CA GLY A 464 -35.60 -11.82 -3.45
C GLY A 464 -34.21 -11.32 -3.08
N LYS A 465 -33.38 -10.91 -4.03
CA LYS A 465 -32.00 -10.48 -3.80
C LYS A 465 -31.91 -9.02 -3.36
N LYS A 466 -30.84 -8.65 -2.65
CA LYS A 466 -30.42 -7.26 -2.50
C LYS A 466 -29.49 -6.88 -3.64
N VAL A 467 -29.44 -5.60 -4.00
CA VAL A 467 -28.65 -5.11 -5.14
C VAL A 467 -27.74 -3.98 -4.70
N ILE A 468 -26.52 -3.99 -5.20
CA ILE A 468 -25.57 -2.88 -5.10
C ILE A 468 -25.47 -2.23 -6.48
N ILE A 469 -25.65 -0.91 -6.55
CA ILE A 469 -25.47 -0.13 -7.78
C ILE A 469 -24.32 0.85 -7.54
N PHE A 470 -23.29 0.77 -8.38
CA PHE A 470 -22.20 1.72 -8.38
C PHE A 470 -22.34 2.74 -9.49
N THR A 471 -22.03 4.00 -9.13
CA THR A 471 -22.12 5.16 -10.00
C THR A 471 -20.84 5.98 -9.94
N ASN A 472 -20.58 6.76 -10.98
CA ASN A 472 -19.42 7.66 -11.02
C ASN A 472 -19.81 9.12 -10.79
N PHE A 473 -21.04 9.49 -11.18
CA PHE A 473 -21.54 10.85 -11.07
C PHE A 473 -22.67 10.95 -10.03
N THR A 474 -22.82 12.11 -9.44
CA THR A 474 -23.86 12.33 -8.41
C THR A 474 -25.25 12.38 -8.99
N ASP A 475 -25.41 12.89 -10.23
CA ASP A 475 -26.73 13.06 -10.86
C ASP A 475 -27.37 11.68 -11.12
N GLU A 476 -26.65 10.73 -11.70
CA GLU A 476 -27.14 9.35 -11.90
C GLU A 476 -27.49 8.66 -10.56
N LEU A 477 -26.69 8.90 -9.52
CA LEU A 477 -26.94 8.36 -8.18
C LEU A 477 -28.26 8.88 -7.61
N LEU A 478 -28.51 10.18 -7.74
CA LEU A 478 -29.73 10.81 -7.20
C LEU A 478 -30.98 10.37 -7.96
N GLU A 479 -30.92 10.25 -9.29
CA GLU A 479 -32.04 9.80 -10.12
C GLU A 479 -32.37 8.32 -9.83
N LEU A 480 -31.38 7.44 -9.73
CA LEU A 480 -31.59 6.06 -9.28
C LEU A 480 -32.20 6.01 -7.87
N ALA A 481 -31.73 6.87 -6.95
CA ALA A 481 -32.23 6.91 -5.59
C ALA A 481 -33.68 7.40 -5.52
N GLU A 482 -34.07 8.33 -6.36
CA GLU A 482 -35.47 8.80 -6.49
C GLU A 482 -36.39 7.65 -6.93
N HIS A 483 -35.97 6.86 -7.92
CA HIS A 483 -36.73 5.70 -8.41
C HIS A 483 -36.99 4.66 -7.30
N PHE A 484 -35.90 4.21 -6.60
CA PHE A 484 -36.03 3.17 -5.59
C PHE A 484 -36.62 3.66 -4.25
N GLY A 485 -36.59 4.96 -3.99
CA GLY A 485 -37.22 5.63 -2.86
C GLY A 485 -36.83 5.01 -1.50
N LYS A 486 -37.85 4.61 -0.71
CA LYS A 486 -37.63 4.07 0.65
C LYS A 486 -36.92 2.71 0.70
N LYS A 487 -36.79 2.02 -0.42
CA LYS A 487 -36.10 0.71 -0.50
C LYS A 487 -34.59 0.86 -0.63
N CYS A 488 -34.07 2.06 -0.89
CA CYS A 488 -32.66 2.30 -1.09
C CYS A 488 -32.00 3.13 0.00
N VAL A 489 -30.68 3.03 0.07
CA VAL A 489 -29.76 3.94 0.77
C VAL A 489 -28.70 4.40 -0.20
N ILE A 490 -28.20 5.62 0.02
CA ILE A 490 -27.16 6.23 -0.79
C ILE A 490 -25.86 6.37 -0.03
N HIS A 491 -24.74 6.39 -0.77
CA HIS A 491 -23.40 6.59 -0.23
C HIS A 491 -22.56 7.42 -1.21
N HIS A 492 -22.38 8.71 -0.94
CA HIS A 492 -21.61 9.59 -1.83
C HIS A 492 -20.79 10.64 -1.06
N GLY A 493 -19.91 11.35 -1.79
CA GLY A 493 -18.89 12.26 -1.21
C GLY A 493 -19.43 13.28 -0.20
N PRO A 494 -20.47 14.08 -0.51
CA PRO A 494 -21.00 15.13 0.36
C PRO A 494 -21.57 14.68 1.71
N MET A 495 -21.92 13.41 1.87
CA MET A 495 -22.45 12.89 3.13
C MET A 495 -21.40 12.90 4.25
N SER A 496 -21.83 13.15 5.48
CA SER A 496 -20.99 13.00 6.66
C SER A 496 -20.59 11.53 6.90
N GLU A 497 -19.49 11.30 7.61
CA GLU A 497 -19.02 9.94 7.94
C GLU A 497 -20.07 9.11 8.70
N LYS A 498 -20.85 9.76 9.56
CA LYS A 498 -21.95 9.10 10.30
C LYS A 498 -23.09 8.66 9.39
N GLU A 499 -23.48 9.50 8.43
CA GLU A 499 -24.53 9.17 7.46
C GLU A 499 -24.08 8.04 6.54
N LYS A 500 -22.84 8.10 6.03
CA LYS A 500 -22.24 7.03 5.23
C LYS A 500 -22.28 5.69 5.96
N GLN A 501 -21.86 5.68 7.21
CA GLN A 501 -21.87 4.47 8.02
C GLN A 501 -23.29 3.97 8.28
N ARG A 502 -24.24 4.87 8.55
CA ARG A 502 -25.65 4.51 8.72
C ARG A 502 -26.25 3.88 7.46
N SER A 503 -25.87 4.36 6.28
CA SER A 503 -26.29 3.75 5.00
C SER A 503 -25.80 2.31 4.88
N VAL A 504 -24.54 2.05 5.20
CA VAL A 504 -23.98 0.69 5.21
C VAL A 504 -24.68 -0.20 6.22
N ASP A 505 -24.85 0.27 7.45
CA ASP A 505 -25.51 -0.49 8.52
C ASP A 505 -26.97 -0.83 8.17
N ASN A 506 -27.69 0.13 7.60
CA ASN A 506 -29.07 -0.09 7.15
C ASN A 506 -29.14 -1.12 6.02
N PHE A 507 -28.25 -1.04 5.03
CA PHE A 507 -28.21 -2.03 3.95
C PHE A 507 -27.90 -3.43 4.47
N GLN A 508 -26.94 -3.55 5.39
CA GLN A 508 -26.53 -4.84 5.93
C GLN A 508 -27.61 -5.45 6.84
N ASN A 509 -28.27 -4.67 7.70
CA ASN A 509 -29.06 -5.21 8.80
C ASN A 509 -30.58 -5.01 8.65
N ASN A 510 -31.03 -4.10 7.79
CA ASN A 510 -32.45 -3.84 7.59
C ASN A 510 -32.98 -4.57 6.34
N PRO A 511 -33.90 -5.52 6.48
CA PRO A 511 -34.47 -6.24 5.34
C PRO A 511 -35.33 -5.36 4.42
N ALA A 512 -35.86 -4.23 4.91
CA ALA A 512 -36.61 -3.29 4.09
C ALA A 512 -35.71 -2.49 3.12
N ILE A 513 -34.43 -2.36 3.44
CA ILE A 513 -33.44 -1.71 2.56
C ILE A 513 -32.82 -2.78 1.67
N ARG A 514 -33.16 -2.72 0.40
CA ARG A 514 -32.81 -3.75 -0.57
C ARG A 514 -31.85 -3.27 -1.66
N VAL A 515 -31.70 -1.95 -1.83
CA VAL A 515 -30.81 -1.34 -2.82
C VAL A 515 -29.79 -0.44 -2.10
N PHE A 516 -28.51 -0.62 -2.42
CA PHE A 516 -27.42 0.26 -2.03
C PHE A 516 -26.90 0.98 -3.28
N ILE A 517 -26.96 2.30 -3.30
CA ILE A 517 -26.44 3.09 -4.42
C ILE A 517 -25.23 3.88 -3.95
N GLY A 518 -24.09 3.62 -4.55
CA GLY A 518 -22.83 4.20 -4.10
C GLY A 518 -21.97 4.78 -5.21
N ASN A 519 -21.42 5.98 -4.98
CA ASN A 519 -20.40 6.51 -5.86
C ASN A 519 -19.09 5.73 -5.66
N ILE A 520 -18.47 5.24 -6.73
CA ILE A 520 -17.28 4.37 -6.71
C ILE A 520 -16.17 4.95 -5.83
N LYS A 521 -15.83 6.23 -5.99
CA LYS A 521 -14.76 6.88 -5.22
C LYS A 521 -15.06 6.98 -3.71
N SER A 522 -16.33 7.06 -3.33
CA SER A 522 -16.75 7.17 -1.93
C SER A 522 -17.06 5.83 -1.29
N ALA A 523 -17.75 4.94 -2.00
CA ALA A 523 -18.23 3.65 -1.53
C ALA A 523 -17.25 2.50 -1.84
N GLY A 524 -16.31 2.70 -2.75
CA GLY A 524 -15.30 1.71 -3.11
C GLY A 524 -14.24 1.45 -2.02
N VAL A 525 -14.22 2.19 -0.92
CA VAL A 525 -13.17 2.06 0.11
C VAL A 525 -13.77 1.73 1.48
N GLY A 526 -13.28 0.66 2.12
CA GLY A 526 -13.42 0.40 3.54
C GLY A 526 -14.79 0.00 4.07
N ILE A 527 -15.79 -0.25 3.22
CA ILE A 527 -17.12 -0.74 3.63
C ILE A 527 -17.31 -2.21 3.30
N THR A 528 -18.27 -2.85 3.93
CA THR A 528 -18.65 -4.26 3.69
C THR A 528 -20.10 -4.33 3.28
N LEU A 529 -20.42 -4.98 2.14
CA LEU A 529 -21.74 -5.08 1.55
C LEU A 529 -22.11 -6.53 1.18
N THR A 530 -21.72 -7.49 2.02
CA THR A 530 -21.86 -8.94 1.77
C THR A 530 -23.30 -9.45 1.81
N GLN A 531 -24.28 -8.61 2.13
CA GLN A 531 -25.71 -8.96 2.04
C GLN A 531 -26.26 -8.96 0.61
N SER A 532 -25.45 -8.54 -0.38
CA SER A 532 -25.78 -8.64 -1.78
C SER A 532 -24.80 -9.54 -2.51
N ASP A 533 -25.31 -10.30 -3.45
CA ASP A 533 -24.57 -11.09 -4.43
C ASP A 533 -24.73 -10.54 -5.87
N VAL A 534 -25.41 -9.39 -6.01
CA VAL A 534 -25.63 -8.70 -7.29
C VAL A 534 -25.04 -7.30 -7.23
N VAL A 535 -24.11 -7.02 -8.12
CA VAL A 535 -23.44 -5.73 -8.26
C VAL A 535 -23.65 -5.22 -9.68
N ILE A 536 -24.17 -4.00 -9.83
CA ILE A 536 -24.40 -3.37 -11.12
C ILE A 536 -23.59 -2.07 -11.18
N PHE A 537 -22.74 -1.92 -12.17
CA PHE A 537 -22.09 -0.67 -12.50
C PHE A 537 -22.93 0.06 -13.55
N ASN A 538 -23.71 1.05 -13.11
CA ASN A 538 -24.42 1.96 -14.01
C ASN A 538 -23.41 2.76 -14.83
N SER A 539 -22.37 3.25 -14.17
CA SER A 539 -21.17 3.78 -14.78
C SER A 539 -19.93 3.31 -13.99
N PHE A 540 -18.77 3.26 -14.63
CA PHE A 540 -17.56 2.74 -14.01
C PHE A 540 -16.36 3.70 -14.19
N ASP A 541 -15.37 3.57 -13.30
CA ASP A 541 -14.17 4.39 -13.34
C ASP A 541 -13.21 3.90 -14.43
N TRP A 542 -12.47 4.81 -15.05
CA TRP A 542 -11.38 4.47 -15.98
C TRP A 542 -10.14 3.89 -15.29
N VAL A 543 -10.04 4.01 -13.95
CA VAL A 543 -9.01 3.35 -13.15
C VAL A 543 -9.48 1.95 -12.76
N PRO A 544 -8.87 0.86 -13.31
CA PRO A 544 -9.31 -0.51 -13.06
C PRO A 544 -9.43 -0.84 -11.57
N GLY A 545 -8.42 -0.44 -10.78
CA GLY A 545 -8.39 -0.71 -9.35
C GLY A 545 -9.51 -0.07 -8.54
N SER A 546 -10.11 1.04 -9.01
CA SER A 546 -11.28 1.63 -8.37
C SER A 546 -12.52 0.74 -8.52
N ASN A 547 -12.69 0.15 -9.70
CA ASN A 547 -13.79 -0.75 -9.99
C ASN A 547 -13.63 -2.08 -9.22
N GLU A 548 -12.43 -2.67 -9.24
CA GLU A 548 -12.11 -3.89 -8.47
C GLU A 548 -12.34 -3.68 -6.98
N GLN A 549 -11.96 -2.52 -6.45
CA GLN A 549 -12.23 -2.17 -5.05
C GLN A 549 -13.73 -2.12 -4.75
N ALA A 550 -14.54 -1.60 -5.65
CA ALA A 550 -15.99 -1.54 -5.52
C ALA A 550 -16.61 -2.94 -5.59
N GLU A 551 -16.20 -3.79 -6.56
CA GLU A 551 -16.62 -5.21 -6.65
C GLU A 551 -16.34 -5.94 -5.33
N ASP A 552 -15.18 -5.70 -4.74
CA ASP A 552 -14.72 -6.35 -3.51
C ASP A 552 -15.46 -5.90 -2.24
N ARG A 553 -16.42 -4.98 -2.35
CA ARG A 553 -17.36 -4.68 -1.24
C ARG A 553 -18.38 -5.79 -1.05
N ALA A 554 -18.80 -6.44 -2.13
CA ALA A 554 -19.67 -7.60 -2.11
C ALA A 554 -18.86 -8.92 -2.04
N TYR A 555 -17.78 -9.02 -2.82
CA TYR A 555 -16.92 -10.20 -2.92
C TYR A 555 -15.84 -10.20 -1.81
N ARG A 556 -16.27 -10.50 -0.59
CA ARG A 556 -15.44 -10.39 0.62
C ARG A 556 -15.72 -11.55 1.58
N ILE A 557 -14.82 -11.79 2.54
CA ILE A 557 -15.05 -12.75 3.64
C ILE A 557 -16.44 -12.53 4.25
N GLY A 558 -17.21 -13.60 4.32
CA GLY A 558 -18.61 -13.60 4.77
C GLY A 558 -19.63 -13.63 3.64
N GLN A 559 -19.21 -13.51 2.37
CA GLN A 559 -20.07 -13.80 1.22
C GLN A 559 -20.29 -15.32 1.09
N LYS A 560 -21.55 -15.72 0.94
CA LYS A 560 -21.96 -17.12 0.87
C LYS A 560 -22.40 -17.56 -0.54
N ASN A 561 -22.70 -16.60 -1.39
CA ASN A 561 -23.23 -16.83 -2.73
C ASN A 561 -22.25 -16.38 -3.80
N ASN A 562 -22.34 -16.96 -5.00
CA ASN A 562 -21.62 -16.47 -6.16
C ASN A 562 -22.02 -15.02 -6.45
N VAL A 563 -21.03 -14.16 -6.63
CA VAL A 563 -21.25 -12.74 -6.89
C VAL A 563 -21.29 -12.48 -8.38
N SER A 564 -22.41 -11.94 -8.84
CA SER A 564 -22.61 -11.50 -10.22
C SER A 564 -22.37 -10.00 -10.32
N VAL A 565 -21.42 -9.62 -11.17
CA VAL A 565 -21.06 -8.22 -11.42
C VAL A 565 -21.40 -7.85 -12.85
N TYR A 566 -22.23 -6.85 -13.03
CA TYR A 566 -22.68 -6.40 -14.33
C TYR A 566 -22.16 -4.98 -14.62
N TYR A 567 -21.65 -4.79 -15.85
CA TYR A 567 -21.20 -3.50 -16.35
C TYR A 567 -22.08 -3.07 -17.51
N GLN A 568 -22.77 -1.93 -17.37
CA GLN A 568 -23.60 -1.37 -18.44
C GLN A 568 -22.73 -0.71 -19.49
N LEU A 569 -22.81 -1.18 -20.72
CA LEU A 569 -22.05 -0.72 -21.87
C LEU A 569 -22.97 -0.37 -23.02
N PHE A 570 -22.69 0.73 -23.71
CA PHE A 570 -23.39 1.11 -24.93
C PHE A 570 -22.46 0.95 -26.13
N GLU A 571 -22.94 0.22 -27.15
CA GLU A 571 -22.14 -0.05 -28.34
C GLU A 571 -21.78 1.22 -29.09
N ASP A 572 -20.58 1.25 -29.69
CA ASP A 572 -20.00 2.37 -30.40
C ASP A 572 -19.94 3.68 -29.59
N THR A 573 -19.71 3.56 -28.28
CA THR A 573 -19.56 4.70 -27.40
C THR A 573 -18.26 4.63 -26.59
N ILE A 574 -18.00 5.69 -25.81
CA ILE A 574 -16.87 5.74 -24.89
C ILE A 574 -16.87 4.60 -23.87
N SER A 575 -18.04 4.07 -23.49
CA SER A 575 -18.11 2.98 -22.50
C SER A 575 -17.49 1.68 -23.00
N THR A 576 -17.78 1.25 -24.24
CA THR A 576 -17.19 0.04 -24.83
C THR A 576 -15.69 0.20 -25.08
N ARG A 577 -15.25 1.41 -25.46
CA ARG A 577 -13.83 1.71 -25.64
C ARG A 577 -13.08 1.67 -24.31
N MET A 578 -13.64 2.28 -23.24
CA MET A 578 -13.11 2.18 -21.90
C MET A 578 -13.00 0.72 -21.44
N TRP A 579 -14.05 -0.07 -21.66
CA TRP A 579 -14.08 -1.48 -21.31
C TRP A 579 -12.98 -2.29 -22.03
N SER A 580 -12.77 -2.05 -23.31
CA SER A 580 -11.72 -2.71 -24.07
C SER A 580 -10.33 -2.42 -23.52
N VAL A 581 -10.05 -1.17 -23.14
CA VAL A 581 -8.79 -0.76 -22.50
C VAL A 581 -8.62 -1.42 -21.14
N LEU A 582 -9.68 -1.50 -20.33
CA LEU A 582 -9.65 -2.14 -19.02
C LEU A 582 -9.35 -3.65 -19.14
N ARG A 583 -9.91 -4.34 -20.14
CA ARG A 583 -9.67 -5.78 -20.37
C ARG A 583 -8.28 -6.08 -20.93
N THR A 584 -7.87 -5.41 -21.99
CA THR A 584 -6.55 -5.64 -22.63
C THR A 584 -5.41 -5.51 -21.63
N LYS A 585 -5.57 -4.67 -20.62
CA LYS A 585 -4.55 -4.46 -19.58
C LYS A 585 -4.57 -5.50 -18.49
N LYS A 586 -5.72 -6.04 -18.14
CA LYS A 586 -5.80 -7.15 -17.19
C LYS A 586 -5.04 -8.36 -17.71
N ASP A 587 -5.13 -8.66 -19.00
CA ASP A 587 -4.47 -9.80 -19.65
C ASP A 587 -2.95 -9.56 -19.86
N VAL A 588 -2.54 -8.36 -20.24
CA VAL A 588 -1.11 -8.01 -20.43
C VAL A 588 -0.38 -7.87 -19.08
N ILE A 589 -1.05 -7.36 -18.06
CA ILE A 589 -0.48 -7.16 -16.73
C ILE A 589 -0.31 -8.48 -15.99
N SER A 590 -1.22 -9.44 -16.17
CA SER A 590 -1.10 -10.77 -15.57
C SER A 590 0.06 -11.58 -16.15
N THR A 591 0.48 -11.29 -17.39
CA THR A 591 1.47 -12.08 -18.13
C THR A 591 2.91 -11.56 -17.97
N ILE A 592 3.13 -10.29 -17.70
CA ILE A 592 4.49 -9.70 -17.75
C ILE A 592 5.03 -9.26 -16.38
N ILE A 593 4.21 -8.67 -15.51
CA ILE A 593 4.64 -8.29 -14.14
C ILE A 593 3.37 -7.97 -13.34
N GLY A 594 3.17 -8.60 -12.20
CA GLY A 594 2.04 -8.28 -11.32
C GLY A 594 1.78 -6.77 -11.19
N ASP A 595 0.58 -6.35 -11.57
CA ASP A 595 -0.02 -5.05 -11.27
C ASP A 595 0.59 -3.75 -11.85
N LYS A 596 0.81 -3.64 -13.13
CA LYS A 596 1.00 -2.30 -13.74
C LYS A 596 -0.36 -1.60 -13.86
N LYS A 597 -0.74 -0.78 -12.88
CA LYS A 597 -1.89 0.12 -12.99
C LYS A 597 -1.45 1.43 -13.63
N LEU A 598 -2.11 1.82 -14.70
CA LEU A 598 -1.88 3.12 -15.34
C LEU A 598 -2.45 4.27 -14.49
N THR A 599 -1.85 5.43 -14.59
CA THR A 599 -2.43 6.66 -14.06
C THR A 599 -3.67 7.04 -14.85
N GLU A 600 -4.54 7.85 -14.25
CA GLU A 600 -5.70 8.44 -14.92
C GLU A 600 -5.29 9.16 -16.19
N GLU A 601 -4.19 9.90 -16.17
CA GLU A 601 -3.62 10.62 -17.31
C GLU A 601 -3.13 9.68 -18.42
N GLU A 602 -2.43 8.59 -18.10
CA GLU A 602 -1.97 7.59 -19.07
C GLU A 602 -3.13 6.82 -19.71
N ILE A 603 -4.18 6.53 -18.94
CA ILE A 603 -5.39 5.88 -19.46
C ILE A 603 -6.10 6.81 -20.45
N ILE A 604 -6.22 8.10 -20.09
CA ILE A 604 -6.81 9.12 -20.95
C ILE A 604 -6.00 9.28 -22.25
N GLU A 605 -4.67 9.30 -22.15
CA GLU A 605 -3.78 9.42 -23.31
C GLU A 605 -3.94 8.23 -24.27
N ILE A 606 -3.93 7.01 -23.76
CA ILE A 606 -4.12 5.78 -24.57
C ILE A 606 -5.53 5.68 -25.14
N MET A 607 -6.54 6.02 -24.36
CA MET A 607 -7.91 6.07 -24.85
C MET A 607 -8.04 7.10 -25.96
N THR A 608 -7.39 8.25 -25.77
CA THR A 608 -7.40 9.35 -26.71
C THR A 608 -6.64 9.01 -28.01
N GLU A 609 -5.54 8.26 -27.94
CA GLU A 609 -4.81 7.77 -29.12
C GLU A 609 -5.61 6.72 -29.90
N LYS A 610 -6.17 5.70 -29.21
CA LYS A 610 -7.04 4.69 -29.86
C LYS A 610 -8.28 5.29 -30.50
N LEU A 611 -8.87 6.31 -29.87
CA LEU A 611 -10.03 7.03 -30.40
C LEU A 611 -9.74 7.74 -31.72
N ILE A 612 -8.46 8.04 -32.03
CA ILE A 612 -8.05 8.68 -33.28
C ILE A 612 -7.76 7.63 -34.35
N GLU A 613 -7.02 6.60 -33.98
CA GLU A 613 -6.63 5.54 -34.93
C GLU A 613 -7.86 4.85 -35.57
N GLU A 614 -8.95 4.73 -34.81
CA GLU A 614 -10.21 4.13 -35.29
C GLU A 614 -11.06 5.07 -36.17
N ASN A 615 -10.83 6.40 -36.12
CA ASN A 615 -11.55 7.38 -36.96
C ASN A 615 -10.76 7.87 -38.18
N ASP A 616 -9.46 7.63 -38.26
CA ASP A 616 -8.61 7.94 -39.42
C ASP A 616 -8.48 6.76 -40.42
N GLY A 617 -9.10 5.59 -40.13
CA GLY A 617 -9.21 4.41 -40.99
C GLY A 617 -10.63 4.26 -41.54
#